data_69a8820167ce214a76e21d56963a925c
#
_entry.id   69a8820167ce214a76e21d56963a925c
#
_cell.length_a   1.000
_cell.length_b   1.000
_cell.length_c   1.000
_cell.angle_alpha   90.00
_cell.angle_beta   90.00
_cell.angle_gamma   90.00
#
_symmetry.space_group_name_H-M   'P 1'
#
loop_
_entity.id
_entity.type
_entity.pdbx_description
1 polymer ?
#
loop_
_entity_poly.entity_id
_entity_poly.type
_entity_poly.pdbx_seq_one_letter_code
_entity_poly.pdbx_strand_id
1 'polypeptide(L)'
;MICSNTGLRAPPRPPRRSRGGPGPRGADKAAGGRGRPVVAGEDAQRLLAWRHGLVYNADAALTKGAKGHVVALKNHLNAQYYGEVGVGTPPQNFTVIFDMGSADFWVPSSKCFLSIGCYLHASYKASKSATYKKNGKRVALSQDNVQVGGVVVKNQDFIEATREPSITFMFRKFDGILGLGFKEIARGGVEPVWYNMVNQHLVGSPVFSFWFNRHAGEGQGGEIVFGGIDPKHHKEGHEYVPVTKKGYWQFDMGDVLIGGKSTGLCTSRCAAIADSGTSLLVGPTAIITQINEKIGAPGIFSQECKEVASQYGQRILDLLLNEIDPTKICPSVGLCTHSGTQGVSFGIRTVVDDETGRSNDAMCHVCEMAVMWAKNQLAQDQTRDLILKYINTLCGYIPSPMGESSVDCKRLASMPDVAFSIGGKKFALTPEQYILKIGEGDATKCISGFVAMDIPPPSGPIWILGDIFMGAYHTVFDYGKMKVGFAKAA
;
A
#
# COMPACT_ATOMS: atom_id res chain seq x y z
N MET A 1 -11.66 1.58 3.90
CA MET A 1 -11.95 0.73 5.05
C MET A 1 -13.42 0.41 5.08
N ILE A 2 -13.76 -0.75 4.66
CA ILE A 2 -15.16 -1.19 4.68
C ILE A 2 -15.23 -2.39 5.58
N CYS A 3 -16.04 -2.26 6.65
CA CYS A 3 -16.67 -3.29 7.45
C CYS A 3 -15.72 -4.26 8.17
N SER A 4 -16.08 -4.64 9.23
CA SER A 4 -17.30 -4.73 10.04
C SER A 4 -17.04 -5.69 11.16
N ASN A 5 -17.48 -5.33 12.30
CA ASN A 5 -17.75 -6.28 13.37
C ASN A 5 -18.79 -7.30 12.89
N THR A 6 -18.36 -8.49 12.55
CA THR A 6 -19.17 -9.70 12.68
C THR A 6 -18.23 -10.78 13.21
N GLY A 7 -18.48 -11.18 14.46
CA GLY A 7 -17.79 -12.26 15.13
C GLY A 7 -17.88 -13.53 14.30
N LEU A 8 -16.72 -14.07 13.93
CA LEU A 8 -16.60 -15.41 13.39
C LEU A 8 -15.71 -16.23 14.31
N ARG A 9 -16.35 -17.21 14.96
CA ARG A 9 -15.68 -18.28 15.71
C ARG A 9 -14.68 -19.02 14.81
N ALA A 10 -13.55 -19.37 15.39
CA ALA A 10 -12.52 -20.19 14.75
C ALA A 10 -13.09 -21.52 14.23
N PRO A 11 -12.58 -22.05 13.10
CA PRO A 11 -12.98 -23.36 12.61
C PRO A 11 -12.41 -24.48 13.51
N PRO A 12 -13.13 -25.62 13.65
CA PRO A 12 -12.69 -26.74 14.46
C PRO A 12 -11.47 -27.44 13.84
N ARG A 13 -10.56 -27.92 14.68
CA ARG A 13 -9.36 -28.69 14.31
C ARG A 13 -9.76 -30.01 13.60
N PRO A 14 -9.01 -30.45 12.59
CA PRO A 14 -9.24 -31.74 11.96
C PRO A 14 -8.85 -32.91 12.92
N PRO A 15 -9.52 -34.07 12.82
CA PRO A 15 -9.29 -35.21 13.68
C PRO A 15 -7.95 -35.91 13.38
N ARG A 16 -7.29 -36.42 14.42
CA ARG A 16 -6.07 -37.24 14.37
C ARG A 16 -6.31 -38.53 13.59
N ARG A 17 -5.45 -38.82 12.63
CA ARG A 17 -5.38 -40.12 11.96
C ARG A 17 -4.80 -41.17 12.90
N SER A 18 -5.55 -42.25 13.11
CA SER A 18 -5.09 -43.49 13.71
C SER A 18 -4.38 -44.37 12.67
N ARG A 19 -3.26 -44.99 13.10
CA ARG A 19 -2.51 -45.99 12.33
C ARG A 19 -3.26 -47.34 12.35
N GLY A 20 -3.30 -48.06 11.22
CA GLY A 20 -3.66 -49.45 11.15
C GLY A 20 -3.24 -50.05 9.79
N GLY A 21 -2.52 -51.13 9.83
CA GLY A 21 -1.72 -51.83 8.84
C GLY A 21 -2.50 -52.78 7.88
N PRO A 22 -1.87 -53.82 7.28
CA PRO A 22 -1.82 -53.96 5.81
C PRO A 22 -2.62 -55.15 5.20
N GLY A 23 -2.89 -55.00 3.85
CA GLY A 23 -3.05 -56.02 2.86
C GLY A 23 -4.47 -56.62 2.66
N PRO A 24 -4.75 -57.40 1.60
CA PRO A 24 -3.95 -57.75 0.43
C PRO A 24 -4.64 -57.58 -0.97
N ARG A 25 -3.86 -57.88 -1.99
CA ARG A 25 -4.03 -58.09 -3.45
C ARG A 25 -5.38 -58.59 -3.98
N GLY A 26 -5.75 -58.08 -5.17
CA GLY A 26 -6.70 -58.71 -6.08
C GLY A 26 -6.76 -57.99 -7.42
N ALA A 27 -6.40 -58.72 -8.48
CA ALA A 27 -6.38 -58.30 -9.88
C ALA A 27 -7.79 -58.31 -10.50
N ASP A 28 -8.07 -57.52 -11.52
CA ASP A 28 -8.33 -57.87 -12.91
C ASP A 28 -9.26 -56.93 -13.68
N LYS A 29 -8.80 -56.61 -14.89
CA LYS A 29 -9.46 -56.45 -16.21
C LYS A 29 -10.46 -55.31 -16.50
N ALA A 30 -9.97 -54.44 -17.30
CA ALA A 30 -10.34 -53.99 -18.65
C ALA A 30 -11.84 -53.82 -19.02
N ALA A 31 -12.17 -52.60 -19.42
CA ALA A 31 -12.99 -52.34 -20.63
C ALA A 31 -12.87 -50.89 -21.07
N GLY A 32 -12.64 -50.68 -22.35
CA GLY A 32 -12.27 -49.42 -22.99
C GLY A 32 -13.44 -48.44 -23.18
N GLY A 33 -13.09 -47.20 -23.12
CA GLY A 33 -13.87 -46.07 -23.56
C GLY A 33 -12.95 -44.99 -24.12
N ARG A 34 -12.95 -44.81 -25.44
CA ARG A 34 -12.18 -43.76 -26.11
C ARG A 34 -12.76 -42.38 -25.77
N GLY A 35 -12.20 -41.72 -24.77
CA GLY A 35 -12.35 -40.28 -24.55
C GLY A 35 -11.16 -39.57 -25.20
N ARG A 36 -11.43 -38.59 -26.05
CA ARG A 36 -10.42 -37.71 -26.65
C ARG A 36 -9.55 -37.08 -25.56
N PRO A 37 -8.22 -36.92 -25.75
CA PRO A 37 -7.38 -36.25 -24.79
C PRO A 37 -7.75 -34.77 -24.77
N VAL A 38 -8.13 -34.26 -23.59
CA VAL A 38 -8.21 -32.85 -23.28
C VAL A 38 -6.78 -32.31 -23.39
N VAL A 39 -6.60 -31.30 -24.23
CA VAL A 39 -5.34 -30.62 -24.46
C VAL A 39 -4.98 -29.78 -23.21
N ALA A 40 -4.48 -30.47 -22.19
CA ALA A 40 -3.97 -29.84 -20.95
C ALA A 40 -2.46 -29.62 -21.00
N GLY A 41 -1.79 -29.93 -22.13
CA GLY A 41 -0.34 -29.92 -22.24
C GLY A 41 0.27 -28.61 -22.71
N GLU A 42 -0.38 -27.87 -23.58
CA GLU A 42 0.21 -26.67 -24.18
C GLU A 42 0.17 -25.46 -23.26
N ASP A 43 -0.87 -25.28 -22.49
CA ASP A 43 -1.00 -24.14 -21.59
C ASP A 43 -0.11 -24.28 -20.35
N ALA A 44 0.05 -25.51 -19.84
CA ALA A 44 1.00 -25.78 -18.75
C ALA A 44 2.47 -25.67 -19.20
N GLN A 45 2.79 -26.04 -20.44
CA GLN A 45 4.13 -25.88 -21.01
C GLN A 45 4.44 -24.40 -21.32
N ARG A 46 3.46 -23.61 -21.74
CA ARG A 46 3.63 -22.14 -21.93
C ARG A 46 3.80 -21.43 -20.58
N LEU A 47 3.06 -21.79 -19.55
CA LEU A 47 3.26 -21.27 -18.18
C LEU A 47 4.60 -21.69 -17.58
N LEU A 48 5.07 -22.90 -17.86
CA LEU A 48 6.39 -23.39 -17.45
C LEU A 48 7.52 -22.74 -18.25
N ALA A 49 7.38 -22.52 -19.54
CA ALA A 49 8.33 -21.77 -20.36
C ALA A 49 8.45 -20.31 -19.92
N TRP A 50 7.35 -19.68 -19.51
CA TRP A 50 7.34 -18.39 -18.86
C TRP A 50 8.09 -18.39 -17.51
N ARG A 51 7.91 -19.47 -16.74
CA ARG A 51 8.53 -19.62 -15.41
C ARG A 51 10.03 -19.93 -15.46
N HIS A 52 10.53 -20.49 -16.57
CA HIS A 52 11.92 -20.92 -16.73
C HIS A 52 12.78 -20.01 -17.62
N GLY A 53 12.36 -18.77 -17.87
CA GLY A 53 13.27 -17.74 -18.39
C GLY A 53 13.83 -18.01 -19.78
N LEU A 54 13.10 -18.65 -20.67
CA LEU A 54 13.47 -18.66 -22.08
C LEU A 54 13.30 -17.26 -22.65
N VAL A 55 14.40 -16.50 -22.50
CA VAL A 55 14.79 -15.30 -23.24
C VAL A 55 13.62 -14.41 -23.67
N TYR A 56 13.05 -13.67 -22.74
CA TYR A 56 12.32 -12.47 -23.06
C TYR A 56 13.15 -11.27 -22.56
N ASN A 57 13.84 -10.61 -23.47
CA ASN A 57 14.45 -9.31 -23.19
C ASN A 57 13.28 -8.34 -22.98
N ALA A 58 12.88 -8.09 -21.73
CA ALA A 58 11.73 -7.27 -21.41
C ALA A 58 11.83 -5.87 -22.02
N ASP A 59 13.03 -5.29 -22.00
CA ASP A 59 13.27 -3.97 -22.57
C ASP A 59 13.17 -3.97 -24.10
N ALA A 60 13.55 -5.06 -24.79
CA ALA A 60 13.43 -5.17 -26.24
C ALA A 60 12.02 -5.56 -26.71
N ALA A 61 11.24 -6.24 -25.88
CA ALA A 61 9.87 -6.63 -26.22
C ALA A 61 8.85 -5.55 -25.82
N LEU A 62 9.13 -4.78 -24.77
CA LEU A 62 8.33 -3.62 -24.36
C LEU A 62 8.44 -2.45 -25.35
N THR A 63 9.58 -2.35 -26.07
CA THR A 63 9.80 -1.29 -27.09
C THR A 63 9.37 -1.68 -28.50
N LYS A 64 9.07 -2.96 -28.80
CA LYS A 64 8.59 -3.40 -30.11
C LYS A 64 7.10 -3.74 -30.11
N GLY A 65 6.26 -2.69 -30.14
CA GLY A 65 4.94 -2.77 -30.76
C GLY A 65 3.80 -3.50 -30.03
N ALA A 66 3.96 -3.99 -28.79
CA ALA A 66 2.82 -4.38 -27.97
C ALA A 66 2.13 -3.11 -27.47
N LYS A 67 1.08 -2.68 -28.14
CA LYS A 67 0.22 -1.59 -27.66
C LYS A 67 -0.37 -2.04 -26.32
N GLY A 68 0.15 -1.51 -25.21
CA GLY A 68 -0.46 -1.67 -23.90
C GLY A 68 -1.86 -1.03 -23.89
N HIS A 69 -2.70 -1.49 -22.96
CA HIS A 69 -4.03 -0.94 -22.74
C HIS A 69 -3.93 0.24 -21.77
N VAL A 70 -4.17 1.43 -22.29
CA VAL A 70 -4.01 2.68 -21.56
C VAL A 70 -5.30 3.06 -20.86
N VAL A 71 -5.21 3.41 -19.58
CA VAL A 71 -6.23 4.11 -18.82
C VAL A 71 -5.71 5.50 -18.50
N ALA A 72 -6.36 6.53 -19.03
CA ALA A 72 -6.06 7.91 -18.68
C ALA A 72 -6.51 8.20 -17.25
N LEU A 73 -5.65 8.84 -16.47
CA LEU A 73 -5.94 9.24 -15.11
C LEU A 73 -6.27 10.74 -15.04
N LYS A 74 -7.16 11.07 -14.11
CA LYS A 74 -7.41 12.43 -13.64
C LYS A 74 -6.59 12.64 -12.36
N ASN A 75 -6.02 13.84 -12.22
CA ASN A 75 -5.27 14.25 -11.03
C ASN A 75 -6.12 15.24 -10.22
N HIS A 76 -6.30 15.00 -8.95
CA HIS A 76 -6.90 15.94 -8.00
C HIS A 76 -5.91 16.28 -6.90
N LEU A 77 -5.38 17.51 -6.96
CA LEU A 77 -4.45 18.09 -5.97
C LEU A 77 -3.14 17.31 -5.75
N ASN A 78 -2.69 16.52 -6.73
CA ASN A 78 -1.54 15.61 -6.61
C ASN A 78 -1.67 14.59 -5.47
N ALA A 79 -2.89 14.32 -5.03
CA ALA A 79 -3.20 13.48 -3.88
C ALA A 79 -4.20 12.35 -4.21
N GLN A 80 -4.90 12.43 -5.33
CA GLN A 80 -5.82 11.40 -5.81
C GLN A 80 -5.71 11.28 -7.31
N TYR A 81 -5.32 10.09 -7.78
CA TYR A 81 -5.27 9.75 -9.21
C TYR A 81 -6.29 8.65 -9.47
N TYR A 82 -7.26 8.94 -10.34
CA TYR A 82 -8.36 8.02 -10.62
C TYR A 82 -8.65 7.97 -12.11
N GLY A 83 -9.12 6.82 -12.58
CA GLY A 83 -9.49 6.60 -13.97
C GLY A 83 -10.85 5.95 -14.10
N GLU A 84 -11.32 5.77 -15.33
CA GLU A 84 -12.65 5.24 -15.62
C GLU A 84 -12.59 3.75 -15.93
N VAL A 85 -13.56 3.01 -15.39
CA VAL A 85 -13.82 1.60 -15.68
C VAL A 85 -15.31 1.40 -15.96
N GLY A 86 -15.65 0.42 -16.79
CA GLY A 86 -17.04 0.05 -17.06
C GLY A 86 -17.40 -1.27 -16.42
N VAL A 87 -18.58 -1.40 -15.82
CA VAL A 87 -19.08 -2.65 -15.23
C VAL A 87 -20.41 -3.02 -15.86
N GLY A 88 -20.51 -4.25 -16.38
CA GLY A 88 -21.73 -4.78 -16.97
C GLY A 88 -21.79 -4.70 -18.50
N THR A 89 -22.93 -5.14 -19.04
CA THR A 89 -23.24 -5.07 -20.47
C THR A 89 -24.69 -4.59 -20.67
N PRO A 90 -24.91 -3.35 -21.18
CA PRO A 90 -23.91 -2.34 -21.52
C PRO A 90 -23.13 -1.86 -20.28
N PRO A 91 -21.91 -1.31 -20.46
CA PRO A 91 -21.08 -0.88 -19.34
C PRO A 91 -21.71 0.31 -18.61
N GLN A 92 -21.70 0.24 -17.28
CA GLN A 92 -21.98 1.34 -16.37
C GLN A 92 -20.63 1.90 -15.91
N ASN A 93 -20.38 3.19 -16.15
CA ASN A 93 -19.07 3.80 -15.89
C ASN A 93 -18.92 4.21 -14.44
N PHE A 94 -17.73 3.95 -13.90
CA PHE A 94 -17.29 4.31 -12.56
C PHE A 94 -15.90 4.92 -12.61
N THR A 95 -15.67 5.93 -11.80
CA THR A 95 -14.33 6.42 -11.53
C THR A 95 -13.73 5.63 -10.37
N VAL A 96 -12.51 5.10 -10.53
CA VAL A 96 -11.87 4.26 -9.52
C VAL A 96 -10.41 4.66 -9.31
N ILE A 97 -9.93 4.47 -8.08
CA ILE A 97 -8.49 4.41 -7.81
C ILE A 97 -8.00 3.01 -8.19
N PHE A 98 -6.84 2.95 -8.86
CA PHE A 98 -6.11 1.72 -9.12
C PHE A 98 -5.09 1.56 -7.99
N ASP A 99 -5.36 0.64 -7.07
CA ASP A 99 -4.78 0.61 -5.72
C ASP A 99 -3.89 -0.61 -5.51
N MET A 100 -2.57 -0.43 -5.31
CA MET A 100 -1.66 -1.52 -4.95
C MET A 100 -1.73 -1.92 -3.47
N GLY A 101 -2.38 -1.11 -2.64
CA GLY A 101 -2.61 -1.41 -1.23
C GLY A 101 -3.79 -2.35 -0.98
N SER A 102 -4.57 -2.71 -2.01
CA SER A 102 -5.65 -3.68 -1.93
C SER A 102 -5.68 -4.61 -3.14
N ALA A 103 -6.50 -5.67 -3.10
CA ALA A 103 -6.62 -6.65 -4.19
C ALA A 103 -8.06 -6.88 -4.66
N ASP A 104 -9.02 -6.26 -4.01
CA ASP A 104 -10.42 -6.38 -4.37
C ASP A 104 -10.86 -5.26 -5.32
N PHE A 105 -11.76 -5.59 -6.24
CA PHE A 105 -12.51 -4.59 -6.99
C PHE A 105 -13.86 -4.37 -6.33
N TRP A 106 -14.20 -3.10 -6.06
CA TRP A 106 -15.50 -2.76 -5.52
C TRP A 106 -16.02 -1.44 -6.07
N VAL A 107 -17.35 -1.35 -6.18
CA VAL A 107 -18.12 -0.16 -6.55
C VAL A 107 -19.36 -0.04 -5.67
N PRO A 108 -19.94 1.16 -5.49
CA PRO A 108 -21.18 1.33 -4.75
C PRO A 108 -22.33 0.54 -5.40
N SER A 109 -23.16 -0.08 -4.58
CA SER A 109 -24.35 -0.79 -5.02
C SER A 109 -25.56 0.15 -5.06
N SER A 110 -26.47 -0.07 -6.00
CA SER A 110 -27.79 0.58 -5.98
C SER A 110 -28.64 0.23 -4.74
N LYS A 111 -28.18 -0.74 -3.95
CA LYS A 111 -28.78 -1.10 -2.65
C LYS A 111 -28.18 -0.32 -1.48
N CYS A 112 -27.24 0.58 -1.72
CA CYS A 112 -26.66 1.48 -0.74
C CYS A 112 -27.58 2.68 -0.55
N PHE A 113 -28.35 2.69 0.55
CA PHE A 113 -29.37 3.73 0.78
C PHE A 113 -29.29 4.38 2.17
N LEU A 114 -28.43 3.89 3.06
CA LEU A 114 -28.32 4.38 4.44
C LEU A 114 -27.10 5.31 4.67
N SER A 115 -26.39 5.68 3.60
CA SER A 115 -25.22 6.56 3.70
C SER A 115 -25.32 7.69 2.68
N ILE A 116 -24.99 8.92 3.08
CA ILE A 116 -25.01 10.10 2.21
C ILE A 116 -24.02 9.90 1.02
N GLY A 117 -22.87 9.26 1.25
CA GLY A 117 -21.90 8.93 0.20
C GLY A 117 -22.53 8.19 -0.96
N CYS A 118 -23.45 7.26 -0.70
CA CYS A 118 -24.13 6.48 -1.74
C CYS A 118 -24.98 7.28 -2.72
N TYR A 119 -25.38 8.51 -2.34
CA TYR A 119 -26.16 9.41 -3.19
C TYR A 119 -25.27 10.32 -4.04
N LEU A 120 -24.01 10.48 -3.65
CA LEU A 120 -23.07 11.38 -4.32
C LEU A 120 -22.21 10.67 -5.37
N HIS A 121 -22.15 9.34 -5.34
CA HIS A 121 -21.35 8.51 -6.21
C HIS A 121 -22.21 7.67 -7.15
N ALA A 122 -21.62 7.28 -8.29
CA ALA A 122 -22.25 6.36 -9.22
C ALA A 122 -22.50 5.00 -8.52
N SER A 123 -23.66 4.39 -8.77
CA SER A 123 -24.03 3.11 -8.16
C SER A 123 -24.34 2.06 -9.21
N TYR A 124 -23.79 0.86 -9.03
CA TYR A 124 -24.00 -0.29 -9.91
C TYR A 124 -25.43 -0.82 -9.78
N LYS A 125 -26.08 -1.04 -10.94
CA LYS A 125 -27.43 -1.56 -11.07
C LYS A 125 -27.40 -2.90 -11.82
N ALA A 126 -27.45 -4.01 -11.08
CA ALA A 126 -27.45 -5.37 -11.62
C ALA A 126 -28.54 -5.60 -12.70
N SER A 127 -29.72 -4.99 -12.52
CA SER A 127 -30.85 -5.08 -13.48
C SER A 127 -30.58 -4.41 -14.84
N LYS A 128 -29.54 -3.61 -14.95
CA LYS A 128 -29.13 -2.94 -16.21
C LYS A 128 -28.04 -3.70 -16.96
N SER A 129 -27.56 -4.84 -16.44
CA SER A 129 -26.54 -5.64 -17.11
C SER A 129 -27.07 -6.99 -17.56
N ALA A 130 -26.91 -7.28 -18.86
CA ALA A 130 -27.24 -8.56 -19.45
C ALA A 130 -26.25 -9.69 -19.08
N THR A 131 -25.06 -9.33 -18.60
CA THR A 131 -24.00 -10.28 -18.22
C THR A 131 -23.86 -10.48 -16.72
N TYR A 132 -24.71 -9.80 -15.94
CA TYR A 132 -24.74 -9.95 -14.48
C TYR A 132 -25.04 -11.40 -14.06
N LYS A 133 -24.27 -11.86 -13.09
CA LYS A 133 -24.53 -13.13 -12.39
C LYS A 133 -24.42 -12.92 -10.88
N LYS A 134 -25.37 -13.44 -10.15
CA LYS A 134 -25.31 -13.44 -8.70
C LYS A 134 -24.22 -14.43 -8.25
N ASN A 135 -23.18 -13.93 -7.57
CA ASN A 135 -22.20 -14.81 -6.94
C ASN A 135 -22.75 -15.26 -5.58
N GLY A 136 -23.24 -16.52 -5.51
CA GLY A 136 -23.92 -17.07 -4.33
C GLY A 136 -23.03 -17.32 -3.11
N LYS A 137 -21.73 -17.00 -3.16
CA LYS A 137 -20.77 -17.35 -2.10
C LYS A 137 -20.82 -16.43 -0.89
N ARG A 138 -21.22 -15.16 -1.04
CA ARG A 138 -21.30 -14.16 0.06
C ARG A 138 -22.34 -13.08 -0.25
N VAL A 139 -22.85 -12.46 0.81
CA VAL A 139 -23.66 -11.24 0.70
C VAL A 139 -22.73 -10.12 0.17
N ALA A 140 -23.12 -9.47 -0.92
CA ALA A 140 -22.38 -8.37 -1.59
C ALA A 140 -21.33 -8.79 -2.64
N LEU A 141 -21.17 -10.09 -2.99
CA LEU A 141 -20.38 -10.48 -4.15
C LEU A 141 -21.28 -10.63 -5.38
N SER A 142 -20.83 -10.01 -6.46
CA SER A 142 -21.46 -10.07 -7.79
C SER A 142 -20.42 -10.42 -8.84
N GLN A 143 -20.87 -10.94 -9.98
CA GLN A 143 -20.02 -11.24 -11.12
C GLN A 143 -20.57 -10.54 -12.35
N ASP A 144 -19.71 -9.85 -13.09
CA ASP A 144 -20.05 -9.23 -14.37
C ASP A 144 -18.82 -9.06 -15.25
N ASN A 145 -18.99 -8.52 -16.44
CA ASN A 145 -17.91 -8.07 -17.30
C ASN A 145 -17.38 -6.72 -16.80
N VAL A 146 -16.05 -6.56 -16.79
CA VAL A 146 -15.38 -5.30 -16.40
C VAL A 146 -14.52 -4.80 -17.55
N GLN A 147 -14.78 -3.58 -17.99
CA GLN A 147 -14.01 -2.92 -19.05
C GLN A 147 -12.94 -2.03 -18.45
N VAL A 148 -11.67 -2.26 -18.81
CA VAL A 148 -10.50 -1.51 -18.35
C VAL A 148 -9.58 -1.24 -19.53
N GLY A 149 -9.22 0.01 -19.81
CA GLY A 149 -8.28 0.35 -20.87
C GLY A 149 -8.66 -0.15 -22.27
N GLY A 150 -9.96 -0.27 -22.55
CA GLY A 150 -10.48 -0.75 -23.82
C GLY A 150 -10.59 -2.27 -23.95
N VAL A 151 -10.21 -3.05 -22.95
CA VAL A 151 -10.41 -4.51 -22.92
C VAL A 151 -11.53 -4.90 -21.96
N VAL A 152 -12.18 -6.04 -22.24
CA VAL A 152 -13.27 -6.57 -21.42
C VAL A 152 -12.78 -7.82 -20.68
N VAL A 153 -12.68 -7.72 -19.37
CA VAL A 153 -12.43 -8.84 -18.46
C VAL A 153 -13.75 -9.51 -18.19
N LYS A 154 -13.91 -10.73 -18.67
CA LYS A 154 -15.18 -11.48 -18.55
C LYS A 154 -15.31 -12.18 -17.21
N ASN A 155 -16.55 -12.24 -16.71
CA ASN A 155 -16.89 -12.97 -15.48
C ASN A 155 -16.03 -12.57 -14.27
N GLN A 156 -15.80 -11.27 -14.11
CA GLN A 156 -15.06 -10.72 -12.96
C GLN A 156 -15.96 -10.69 -11.74
N ASP A 157 -15.51 -11.30 -10.67
CA ASP A 157 -16.13 -11.15 -9.35
C ASP A 157 -15.73 -9.81 -8.74
N PHE A 158 -16.69 -9.09 -8.18
CA PHE A 158 -16.46 -7.80 -7.52
C PHE A 158 -17.40 -7.61 -6.33
N ILE A 159 -17.08 -6.66 -5.48
CA ILE A 159 -17.87 -6.33 -4.29
C ILE A 159 -18.83 -5.18 -4.62
N GLU A 160 -20.11 -5.39 -4.40
CA GLU A 160 -21.09 -4.31 -4.34
C GLU A 160 -21.10 -3.71 -2.92
N ALA A 161 -20.57 -2.49 -2.74
CA ALA A 161 -20.60 -1.81 -1.47
C ALA A 161 -22.04 -1.36 -1.13
N THR A 162 -22.60 -1.91 -0.06
CA THR A 162 -23.96 -1.57 0.42
C THR A 162 -23.97 -0.56 1.56
N ARG A 163 -22.81 -0.18 2.05
CA ARG A 163 -22.57 0.87 3.05
C ARG A 163 -21.27 1.58 2.76
N GLU A 164 -21.29 2.88 2.88
CA GLU A 164 -20.13 3.76 2.89
C GLU A 164 -20.15 4.55 4.21
N PRO A 165 -19.55 4.01 5.28
CA PRO A 165 -19.77 4.51 6.64
C PRO A 165 -19.04 5.82 6.96
N SER A 166 -18.17 6.31 6.07
CA SER A 166 -17.28 7.42 6.35
C SER A 166 -17.74 8.72 5.68
N ILE A 167 -17.86 9.79 6.46
CA ILE A 167 -18.05 11.18 6.00
C ILE A 167 -16.97 11.57 4.98
N THR A 168 -15.77 11.02 5.13
CA THR A 168 -14.65 11.26 4.22
C THR A 168 -14.87 10.74 2.82
N PHE A 169 -15.69 9.71 2.65
CA PHE A 169 -16.04 9.21 1.33
C PHE A 169 -16.89 10.23 0.52
N MET A 170 -17.64 11.09 1.21
CA MET A 170 -18.45 12.15 0.58
C MET A 170 -17.62 13.16 -0.23
N PHE A 171 -16.37 13.39 0.14
CA PHE A 171 -15.49 14.39 -0.50
C PHE A 171 -14.53 13.78 -1.53
N ARG A 172 -14.55 12.47 -1.75
CA ARG A 172 -13.70 11.80 -2.73
C ARG A 172 -14.21 12.03 -4.15
N LYS A 173 -13.27 12.05 -5.10
CA LYS A 173 -13.56 12.26 -6.52
C LYS A 173 -13.69 10.97 -7.31
N PHE A 174 -13.75 9.82 -6.61
CA PHE A 174 -13.87 8.50 -7.21
C PHE A 174 -14.99 7.70 -6.55
N ASP A 175 -15.59 6.79 -7.31
CA ASP A 175 -16.74 5.98 -6.88
C ASP A 175 -16.31 4.69 -6.19
N GLY A 176 -15.18 4.09 -6.59
CA GLY A 176 -14.75 2.78 -6.12
C GLY A 176 -13.24 2.59 -6.16
N ILE A 177 -12.80 1.37 -5.87
CA ILE A 177 -11.39 0.99 -5.90
C ILE A 177 -11.22 -0.29 -6.72
N LEU A 178 -10.23 -0.30 -7.62
CA LEU A 178 -9.76 -1.48 -8.31
C LEU A 178 -8.39 -1.87 -7.75
N GLY A 179 -8.38 -2.91 -6.91
CA GLY A 179 -7.16 -3.40 -6.28
C GLY A 179 -6.22 -4.09 -7.27
N LEU A 180 -4.94 -3.73 -7.22
CA LEU A 180 -3.86 -4.28 -8.05
C LEU A 180 -2.79 -5.02 -7.23
N GLY A 181 -3.02 -5.19 -5.93
CA GLY A 181 -2.22 -6.04 -5.05
C GLY A 181 -2.36 -7.52 -5.40
N PHE A 182 -1.57 -8.34 -4.73
CA PHE A 182 -1.61 -9.79 -4.93
C PHE A 182 -2.86 -10.41 -4.29
N LYS A 183 -3.31 -11.53 -4.85
CA LYS A 183 -4.50 -12.24 -4.37
C LYS A 183 -4.43 -12.72 -2.92
N GLU A 184 -3.23 -12.79 -2.35
CA GLU A 184 -3.00 -13.17 -0.96
C GLU A 184 -3.66 -12.21 0.04
N ILE A 185 -3.91 -10.95 -0.37
CA ILE A 185 -4.64 -9.96 0.43
C ILE A 185 -6.08 -9.75 -0.02
N ALA A 186 -6.55 -10.47 -1.05
CA ALA A 186 -7.93 -10.38 -1.52
C ALA A 186 -8.90 -10.93 -0.46
N ARG A 187 -9.90 -10.12 -0.11
CA ARG A 187 -10.95 -10.50 0.83
C ARG A 187 -11.92 -11.45 0.15
N GLY A 188 -12.12 -12.59 0.75
CA GLY A 188 -13.12 -13.53 0.22
C GLY A 188 -12.62 -14.50 -0.85
N GLY A 189 -11.32 -14.48 -1.18
CA GLY A 189 -10.74 -15.37 -2.18
C GLY A 189 -11.23 -15.08 -3.60
N VAL A 190 -11.54 -13.81 -3.87
CA VAL A 190 -11.90 -13.31 -5.19
C VAL A 190 -10.62 -13.15 -6.03
N GLU A 191 -10.67 -13.53 -7.30
CA GLU A 191 -9.54 -13.33 -8.20
C GLU A 191 -9.47 -11.85 -8.59
N PRO A 192 -8.34 -11.14 -8.36
CA PRO A 192 -8.20 -9.74 -8.73
C PRO A 192 -8.36 -9.52 -10.24
N VAL A 193 -8.78 -8.31 -10.65
CA VAL A 193 -9.00 -7.94 -12.06
C VAL A 193 -7.72 -8.17 -12.89
N TRP A 194 -6.57 -7.79 -12.37
CA TRP A 194 -5.28 -7.99 -13.03
C TRP A 194 -4.99 -9.45 -13.33
N TYR A 195 -5.26 -10.35 -12.39
CA TYR A 195 -5.08 -11.79 -12.58
C TYR A 195 -5.97 -12.32 -13.71
N ASN A 196 -7.23 -11.87 -13.77
CA ASN A 196 -8.13 -12.25 -14.85
C ASN A 196 -7.72 -11.64 -16.19
N MET A 197 -7.14 -10.43 -16.23
CA MET A 197 -6.56 -9.87 -17.46
C MET A 197 -5.42 -10.76 -17.99
N VAL A 198 -4.54 -11.23 -17.12
CA VAL A 198 -3.43 -12.15 -17.47
C VAL A 198 -3.97 -13.53 -17.87
N ASN A 199 -4.86 -14.12 -17.08
CA ASN A 199 -5.43 -15.45 -17.30
C ASN A 199 -6.27 -15.55 -18.57
N GLN A 200 -6.93 -14.45 -18.95
CA GLN A 200 -7.73 -14.37 -20.20
C GLN A 200 -6.89 -13.91 -21.40
N HIS A 201 -5.56 -13.79 -21.25
CA HIS A 201 -4.63 -13.36 -22.32
C HIS A 201 -5.02 -12.01 -22.95
N LEU A 202 -5.54 -11.07 -22.12
CA LEU A 202 -5.96 -9.75 -22.58
C LEU A 202 -4.78 -8.78 -22.68
N VAL A 203 -3.63 -9.12 -22.12
CA VAL A 203 -2.40 -8.31 -22.12
C VAL A 203 -1.26 -9.07 -22.77
N GLY A 204 -0.44 -8.35 -23.55
CA GLY A 204 0.69 -8.94 -24.30
C GLY A 204 1.87 -9.33 -23.39
N SER A 205 2.02 -8.66 -22.26
CA SER A 205 3.03 -8.95 -21.23
C SER A 205 2.39 -8.83 -19.85
N PRO A 206 2.80 -9.66 -18.86
CA PRO A 206 2.24 -9.58 -17.51
C PRO A 206 2.91 -8.46 -16.69
N VAL A 207 2.81 -7.25 -17.19
CA VAL A 207 3.39 -6.02 -16.67
C VAL A 207 2.33 -4.93 -16.70
N PHE A 208 2.30 -4.08 -15.70
CA PHE A 208 1.60 -2.81 -15.78
C PHE A 208 2.47 -1.69 -15.22
N SER A 209 2.23 -0.47 -15.68
CA SER A 209 3.06 0.68 -15.29
C SER A 209 2.21 1.90 -15.01
N PHE A 210 2.73 2.77 -14.15
CA PHE A 210 2.11 4.02 -13.74
C PHE A 210 2.99 5.22 -14.06
N TRP A 211 2.35 6.24 -14.59
CA TRP A 211 2.87 7.58 -14.67
C TRP A 211 1.87 8.57 -14.07
N PHE A 212 2.32 9.36 -13.10
CA PHE A 212 1.53 10.42 -12.48
C PHE A 212 2.03 11.78 -12.93
N ASN A 213 1.16 12.56 -13.55
CA ASN A 213 1.47 13.92 -13.98
C ASN A 213 1.15 14.91 -12.83
N ARG A 214 2.17 15.38 -12.16
CA ARG A 214 2.03 16.37 -11.06
C ARG A 214 1.82 17.81 -11.56
N HIS A 215 1.99 18.04 -12.85
CA HIS A 215 1.86 19.34 -13.51
C HIS A 215 0.69 19.35 -14.52
N ALA A 216 -0.34 18.57 -14.25
CA ALA A 216 -1.40 18.31 -15.21
C ALA A 216 -2.17 19.57 -15.66
N GLY A 217 -2.25 20.62 -14.83
CA GLY A 217 -3.16 21.71 -15.10
C GLY A 217 -4.58 21.20 -15.40
N GLU A 218 -5.14 21.56 -16.57
CA GLU A 218 -6.39 20.99 -17.07
C GLU A 218 -6.18 19.75 -17.96
N GLY A 219 -4.94 19.29 -18.12
CA GLY A 219 -4.58 18.17 -19.00
C GLY A 219 -4.74 16.79 -18.38
N GLN A 220 -4.11 15.81 -19.00
CA GLN A 220 -4.08 14.43 -18.52
C GLN A 220 -3.35 14.33 -17.19
N GLY A 221 -4.03 13.83 -16.16
CA GLY A 221 -3.48 13.69 -14.80
C GLY A 221 -2.47 12.58 -14.64
N GLY A 222 -2.38 11.65 -15.59
CA GLY A 222 -1.49 10.51 -15.57
C GLY A 222 -2.01 9.38 -16.45
N GLU A 223 -1.35 8.24 -16.42
CA GLU A 223 -1.83 7.05 -17.07
C GLU A 223 -1.38 5.75 -16.40
N ILE A 224 -2.16 4.72 -16.64
CA ILE A 224 -1.78 3.34 -16.37
C ILE A 224 -1.72 2.61 -17.70
N VAL A 225 -0.65 1.84 -17.93
CA VAL A 225 -0.51 0.98 -19.09
C VAL A 225 -0.55 -0.47 -18.65
N PHE A 226 -1.60 -1.21 -19.01
CA PHE A 226 -1.67 -2.65 -18.78
C PHE A 226 -1.06 -3.40 -19.98
N GLY A 227 -0.10 -4.27 -19.70
CA GLY A 227 0.60 -5.05 -20.72
C GLY A 227 1.85 -4.39 -21.28
N GLY A 228 2.28 -3.25 -20.74
CA GLY A 228 3.44 -2.53 -21.25
C GLY A 228 3.88 -1.32 -20.45
N ILE A 229 4.69 -0.49 -21.09
CA ILE A 229 5.26 0.76 -20.59
C ILE A 229 5.16 1.79 -21.71
N ASP A 230 4.74 3.02 -21.43
CA ASP A 230 4.88 4.12 -22.40
C ASP A 230 6.26 4.79 -22.23
N PRO A 231 7.16 4.68 -23.21
CA PRO A 231 8.51 5.24 -23.12
C PRO A 231 8.56 6.77 -23.08
N LYS A 232 7.43 7.46 -23.34
CA LYS A 232 7.35 8.92 -23.27
C LYS A 232 7.38 9.43 -21.82
N HIS A 233 7.06 8.58 -20.85
CA HIS A 233 6.83 8.97 -19.48
C HIS A 233 7.98 8.67 -18.52
N HIS A 234 9.14 8.25 -19.05
CA HIS A 234 10.36 8.08 -18.25
C HIS A 234 11.62 8.50 -19.02
N LYS A 235 12.62 8.99 -18.30
CA LYS A 235 13.85 9.57 -18.89
C LYS A 235 14.99 8.56 -19.05
N GLU A 236 15.03 7.55 -18.20
CA GLU A 236 16.13 6.58 -18.08
C GLU A 236 15.57 5.16 -18.01
N GLY A 237 16.46 4.16 -18.06
CA GLY A 237 16.09 2.78 -17.78
C GLY A 237 15.64 2.58 -16.33
N HIS A 238 14.69 1.67 -16.12
CA HIS A 238 14.19 1.35 -14.79
C HIS A 238 15.21 0.55 -13.99
N GLU A 239 15.39 0.94 -12.72
CA GLU A 239 16.05 0.09 -11.74
C GLU A 239 15.04 -0.89 -11.17
N TYR A 240 15.29 -2.19 -11.31
CA TYR A 240 14.37 -3.24 -10.88
C TYR A 240 14.83 -3.90 -9.59
N VAL A 241 13.94 -4.00 -8.63
CA VAL A 241 14.13 -4.76 -7.39
C VAL A 241 13.14 -5.92 -7.29
N PRO A 242 13.54 -7.06 -6.70
CA PRO A 242 12.64 -8.21 -6.57
C PRO A 242 11.52 -7.93 -5.57
N VAL A 243 10.33 -8.48 -5.84
CA VAL A 243 9.26 -8.59 -4.83
C VAL A 243 9.70 -9.61 -3.78
N THR A 244 9.82 -9.16 -2.53
CA THR A 244 10.30 -9.99 -1.42
C THR A 244 9.18 -10.70 -0.67
N LYS A 245 7.97 -10.14 -0.70
CA LYS A 245 6.79 -10.75 -0.07
C LYS A 245 5.55 -10.44 -0.90
N LYS A 246 4.77 -11.49 -1.23
CA LYS A 246 3.46 -11.33 -1.86
C LYS A 246 2.42 -10.86 -0.85
N GLY A 247 1.39 -10.20 -1.37
CA GLY A 247 0.36 -9.49 -0.64
C GLY A 247 0.32 -8.08 -1.17
N TYR A 248 1.25 -7.27 -0.75
CA TYR A 248 1.61 -6.00 -1.40
C TYR A 248 2.77 -6.21 -2.39
N TRP A 249 3.04 -5.23 -3.24
CA TRP A 249 4.25 -5.17 -4.06
C TRP A 249 5.44 -4.74 -3.20
N GLN A 250 5.80 -5.61 -2.24
CA GLN A 250 6.82 -5.35 -1.25
C GLN A 250 8.20 -5.69 -1.80
N PHE A 251 9.16 -4.79 -1.55
CA PHE A 251 10.56 -4.95 -1.89
C PHE A 251 11.45 -4.49 -0.74
N ASP A 252 12.74 -4.85 -0.79
CA ASP A 252 13.72 -4.38 0.18
C ASP A 252 14.26 -3.01 -0.24
N MET A 253 14.26 -2.08 0.69
CA MET A 253 14.84 -0.76 0.59
C MET A 253 16.05 -0.66 1.52
N GLY A 254 17.08 0.03 1.09
CA GLY A 254 18.21 0.40 1.94
C GLY A 254 17.90 1.64 2.79
N ASP A 255 18.95 2.40 3.10
CA ASP A 255 18.81 3.53 4.01
C ASP A 255 18.05 4.73 3.40
N VAL A 256 17.51 5.55 4.28
CA VAL A 256 16.94 6.86 3.97
C VAL A 256 18.01 7.92 4.22
N LEU A 257 18.19 8.83 3.26
CA LEU A 257 19.18 9.90 3.34
C LEU A 257 18.46 11.25 3.43
N ILE A 258 18.90 12.11 4.34
CA ILE A 258 18.39 13.48 4.51
C ILE A 258 19.54 14.44 4.21
N GLY A 259 19.41 15.29 3.18
CA GLY A 259 20.48 16.16 2.72
C GLY A 259 21.76 15.38 2.34
N GLY A 260 21.58 14.19 1.76
CA GLY A 260 22.68 13.30 1.36
C GLY A 260 23.31 12.49 2.51
N LYS A 261 22.93 12.74 3.76
CA LYS A 261 23.44 12.02 4.94
C LYS A 261 22.54 10.84 5.30
N SER A 262 23.15 9.69 5.56
CA SER A 262 22.47 8.46 6.01
C SER A 262 21.79 8.69 7.37
N THR A 263 20.57 8.16 7.54
CA THR A 263 19.90 8.13 8.85
C THR A 263 20.41 6.99 9.74
N GLY A 264 21.00 5.96 9.13
CA GLY A 264 21.47 4.76 9.81
C GLY A 264 20.38 3.81 10.28
N LEU A 265 19.10 4.14 10.05
CA LEU A 265 17.96 3.39 10.61
C LEU A 265 17.47 2.25 9.70
N CYS A 266 17.81 2.28 8.40
CA CYS A 266 17.46 1.23 7.43
C CYS A 266 18.70 0.52 6.85
N THR A 267 19.85 0.58 7.48
CA THR A 267 21.11 -0.02 6.99
C THR A 267 21.06 -1.54 6.87
N SER A 268 20.26 -2.20 7.72
CA SER A 268 20.02 -3.65 7.65
C SER A 268 18.85 -4.04 6.76
N ARG A 269 18.39 -3.13 5.90
CA ARG A 269 17.22 -3.16 5.02
C ARG A 269 15.89 -2.92 5.73
N CYS A 270 15.08 -2.07 5.15
CA CYS A 270 13.69 -1.88 5.51
C CYS A 270 12.80 -2.46 4.40
N ALA A 271 11.64 -2.97 4.77
CA ALA A 271 10.61 -3.31 3.79
C ALA A 271 9.96 -2.03 3.26
N ALA A 272 9.64 -2.00 1.97
CA ALA A 272 8.88 -0.91 1.36
C ALA A 272 7.85 -1.45 0.37
N ILE A 273 6.77 -0.71 0.17
CA ILE A 273 5.80 -0.94 -0.90
C ILE A 273 5.65 0.32 -1.74
N ALA A 274 5.41 0.16 -3.05
CA ALA A 274 4.93 1.25 -3.90
C ALA A 274 3.41 1.13 -3.97
N ASP A 275 2.70 2.23 -3.63
CA ASP A 275 1.26 2.18 -3.42
C ASP A 275 0.54 3.41 -3.94
N SER A 276 -0.19 3.27 -5.03
CA SER A 276 -1.03 4.31 -5.65
C SER A 276 -2.35 4.56 -4.93
N GLY A 277 -2.69 3.77 -3.93
CA GLY A 277 -3.82 4.00 -3.03
C GLY A 277 -3.50 4.94 -1.88
N THR A 278 -2.21 5.26 -1.70
CA THR A 278 -1.68 6.16 -0.66
C THR A 278 -1.11 7.42 -1.30
N SER A 279 -1.60 8.59 -0.92
CA SER A 279 -1.13 9.86 -1.49
C SER A 279 0.25 10.26 -0.97
N LEU A 280 0.57 9.94 0.28
CA LEU A 280 1.71 10.42 1.05
C LEU A 280 2.83 9.38 1.16
N LEU A 281 3.92 9.77 1.80
CA LEU A 281 5.03 8.90 2.17
C LEU A 281 4.84 8.47 3.63
N VAL A 282 4.58 7.19 3.85
CA VAL A 282 4.38 6.66 5.20
C VAL A 282 5.61 5.88 5.63
N GLY A 283 6.11 6.15 6.83
CA GLY A 283 7.31 5.47 7.32
C GLY A 283 7.39 5.38 8.84
N PRO A 284 8.39 4.66 9.36
CA PRO A 284 8.61 4.52 10.80
C PRO A 284 8.77 5.88 11.48
N THR A 285 8.10 6.06 12.61
CA THR A 285 8.05 7.33 13.35
C THR A 285 9.44 7.87 13.67
N ALA A 286 10.40 7.00 14.03
CA ALA A 286 11.77 7.41 14.34
C ALA A 286 12.46 8.13 13.15
N ILE A 287 12.22 7.70 11.92
CA ILE A 287 12.80 8.31 10.72
C ILE A 287 12.03 9.57 10.33
N ILE A 288 10.70 9.51 10.35
CA ILE A 288 9.85 10.67 10.02
C ILE A 288 10.13 11.82 10.98
N THR A 289 10.37 11.55 12.26
CA THR A 289 10.74 12.58 13.24
C THR A 289 12.06 13.28 12.88
N GLN A 290 13.07 12.54 12.41
CA GLN A 290 14.33 13.13 11.95
C GLN A 290 14.13 13.98 10.68
N ILE A 291 13.27 13.51 9.75
CA ILE A 291 12.92 14.30 8.57
C ILE A 291 12.23 15.59 9.01
N ASN A 292 11.23 15.51 9.90
CA ASN A 292 10.50 16.66 10.40
C ASN A 292 11.40 17.70 11.11
N GLU A 293 12.38 17.23 11.90
CA GLU A 293 13.39 18.09 12.49
C GLU A 293 14.15 18.90 11.42
N LYS A 294 14.59 18.24 10.35
CA LYS A 294 15.38 18.88 9.28
C LYS A 294 14.56 19.82 8.39
N ILE A 295 13.30 19.50 8.14
CA ILE A 295 12.41 20.37 7.36
C ILE A 295 11.72 21.45 8.22
N GLY A 296 11.85 21.36 9.55
CA GLY A 296 11.23 22.30 10.49
C GLY A 296 9.72 22.13 10.63
N ALA A 297 9.23 20.91 10.49
CA ALA A 297 7.83 20.57 10.74
C ALA A 297 7.60 20.34 12.24
N PRO A 298 6.84 21.20 12.96
CA PRO A 298 6.60 21.03 14.38
C PRO A 298 5.76 19.79 14.67
N GLY A 299 6.07 19.11 15.77
CA GLY A 299 5.29 17.99 16.27
C GLY A 299 4.15 18.44 17.19
N ILE A 300 3.09 17.64 17.22
CA ILE A 300 1.92 17.92 18.06
C ILE A 300 2.09 17.38 19.48
N PHE A 301 2.79 16.25 19.66
CA PHE A 301 3.00 15.61 20.97
C PHE A 301 4.27 16.05 21.69
N SER A 302 4.73 17.29 21.45
CA SER A 302 5.99 17.75 22.01
C SER A 302 6.00 17.82 23.54
N GLN A 303 4.87 18.11 24.15
CA GLN A 303 4.74 18.28 25.60
C GLN A 303 4.64 16.93 26.30
N GLU A 304 3.78 16.04 25.83
CA GLU A 304 3.62 14.67 26.34
C GLU A 304 4.91 13.87 26.20
N CYS A 305 5.62 14.01 25.09
CA CYS A 305 6.90 13.35 24.90
C CYS A 305 7.96 13.85 25.86
N LYS A 306 8.07 15.17 26.07
CA LYS A 306 9.01 15.75 27.04
C LYS A 306 8.69 15.31 28.47
N GLU A 307 7.40 15.17 28.79
CA GLU A 307 6.96 14.68 30.07
C GLU A 307 7.38 13.21 30.26
N VAL A 308 7.14 12.34 29.30
CA VAL A 308 7.61 10.95 29.32
C VAL A 308 9.13 10.89 29.44
N ALA A 309 9.87 11.64 28.64
CA ALA A 309 11.32 11.67 28.67
C ALA A 309 11.88 12.15 30.01
N SER A 310 11.27 13.17 30.64
CA SER A 310 11.72 13.74 31.91
C SER A 310 11.38 12.85 33.10
N GLN A 311 10.18 12.26 33.12
CA GLN A 311 9.70 11.45 34.28
C GLN A 311 10.17 10.00 34.22
N TYR A 312 10.24 9.42 33.02
CA TYR A 312 10.47 7.97 32.84
C TYR A 312 11.74 7.65 32.06
N GLY A 313 12.41 8.64 31.44
CA GLY A 313 13.53 8.41 30.54
C GLY A 313 14.68 7.63 31.17
N GLN A 314 15.09 7.99 32.40
CA GLN A 314 16.14 7.24 33.12
C GLN A 314 15.73 5.79 33.37
N ARG A 315 14.52 5.56 33.84
CA ARG A 315 13.99 4.22 34.11
C ARG A 315 13.88 3.37 32.85
N ILE A 316 13.47 3.98 31.74
CA ILE A 316 13.43 3.34 30.41
C ILE A 316 14.83 2.89 29.99
N LEU A 317 15.84 3.77 30.14
CA LEU A 317 17.22 3.43 29.81
C LEU A 317 17.78 2.33 30.70
N ASP A 318 17.48 2.36 32.00
CA ASP A 318 17.90 1.32 32.92
C ASP A 318 17.29 -0.05 32.56
N LEU A 319 16.04 -0.10 32.18
CA LEU A 319 15.37 -1.33 31.75
C LEU A 319 15.94 -1.85 30.41
N LEU A 320 16.29 -0.97 29.48
CA LEU A 320 16.92 -1.35 28.22
C LEU A 320 18.34 -1.89 28.44
N LEU A 321 19.13 -1.29 29.33
CA LEU A 321 20.48 -1.74 29.67
C LEU A 321 20.49 -3.07 30.42
N ASN A 322 19.40 -3.41 31.12
CA ASN A 322 19.20 -4.70 31.73
C ASN A 322 18.59 -5.75 30.80
N GLU A 323 18.67 -5.52 29.48
CA GLU A 323 18.19 -6.42 28.42
C GLU A 323 16.71 -6.81 28.52
N ILE A 324 15.88 -5.97 29.13
CA ILE A 324 14.44 -6.18 29.19
C ILE A 324 13.86 -5.97 27.78
N ASP A 325 12.99 -6.88 27.37
CA ASP A 325 12.28 -6.80 26.09
C ASP A 325 11.61 -5.42 25.92
N PRO A 326 11.96 -4.65 24.88
CA PRO A 326 11.41 -3.31 24.64
C PRO A 326 9.89 -3.24 24.69
N THR A 327 9.20 -4.30 24.25
CA THR A 327 7.72 -4.36 24.24
C THR A 327 7.10 -4.40 25.64
N LYS A 328 7.89 -4.74 26.67
CA LYS A 328 7.46 -4.83 28.07
C LYS A 328 7.78 -3.58 28.89
N ILE A 329 8.61 -2.67 28.36
CA ILE A 329 9.08 -1.52 29.12
C ILE A 329 7.96 -0.53 29.41
N CYS A 330 7.22 -0.10 28.40
CA CYS A 330 6.15 0.88 28.57
C CYS A 330 4.99 0.41 29.46
N PRO A 331 4.55 -0.87 29.36
CA PRO A 331 3.66 -1.44 30.36
C PRO A 331 4.25 -1.47 31.78
N SER A 332 5.55 -1.80 31.94
CA SER A 332 6.18 -1.91 33.28
C SER A 332 6.37 -0.57 33.99
N VAL A 333 6.42 0.54 33.22
CA VAL A 333 6.43 1.91 33.78
C VAL A 333 5.03 2.51 33.93
N GLY A 334 3.98 1.75 33.59
CA GLY A 334 2.58 2.15 33.79
C GLY A 334 2.03 3.11 32.71
N LEU A 335 2.73 3.27 31.59
CA LEU A 335 2.32 4.16 30.49
C LEU A 335 1.44 3.45 29.44
N CYS A 336 1.43 2.12 29.42
CA CYS A 336 0.57 1.31 28.57
C CYS A 336 -0.27 0.34 29.42
N THR A 337 -1.53 0.12 29.05
CA THR A 337 -2.36 -0.90 29.66
C THR A 337 -2.09 -2.28 29.08
N HIS A 338 -2.09 -3.32 29.93
CA HIS A 338 -1.89 -4.73 29.54
C HIS A 338 -3.11 -5.35 28.83
N SER A 339 -3.94 -4.61 28.17
CA SER A 339 -5.01 -5.19 27.35
C SER A 339 -4.39 -5.70 26.04
N GLY A 340 -4.17 -7.01 26.04
CA GLY A 340 -3.63 -7.77 24.94
C GLY A 340 -4.21 -7.38 23.60
N THR A 341 -3.33 -7.29 22.64
CA THR A 341 -3.53 -7.50 21.20
C THR A 341 -4.99 -7.57 20.75
N GLN A 342 -5.68 -6.47 20.71
CA GLN A 342 -6.72 -6.36 19.71
C GLN A 342 -6.00 -6.14 18.39
N GLY A 343 -5.96 -7.20 17.57
CA GLY A 343 -5.44 -7.16 16.24
C GLY A 343 -6.09 -6.03 15.46
N VAL A 344 -5.36 -4.95 15.29
CA VAL A 344 -5.74 -3.88 14.38
C VAL A 344 -5.68 -4.50 12.99
N SER A 345 -6.85 -4.73 12.41
CA SER A 345 -7.00 -5.15 11.03
C SER A 345 -6.52 -4.00 10.16
N PHE A 346 -5.27 -4.09 9.69
CA PHE A 346 -4.70 -3.11 8.78
C PHE A 346 -5.28 -3.31 7.38
N GLY A 347 -6.34 -2.55 7.06
CA GLY A 347 -6.51 -2.05 5.70
C GLY A 347 -5.83 -0.68 5.67
N ILE A 348 -5.11 -0.35 4.62
CA ILE A 348 -4.51 0.97 4.44
C ILE A 348 -5.61 2.01 4.62
N ARG A 349 -5.52 2.81 5.69
CA ARG A 349 -6.44 3.91 5.93
C ARG A 349 -5.95 5.07 5.09
N THR A 350 -6.75 5.49 4.15
CA THR A 350 -6.62 6.83 3.61
C THR A 350 -6.84 7.82 4.75
N VAL A 351 -5.98 8.85 4.79
CA VAL A 351 -5.98 9.91 5.79
C VAL A 351 -7.38 10.52 5.91
N VAL A 352 -8.21 10.06 6.79
CA VAL A 352 -9.31 10.70 7.52
C VAL A 352 -10.20 9.62 8.15
N ASP A 353 -9.90 9.17 9.34
CA ASP A 353 -10.88 8.61 10.28
C ASP A 353 -10.24 8.53 11.68
N ASP A 354 -10.61 9.36 12.53
CA ASP A 354 -11.17 9.17 13.87
C ASP A 354 -10.75 10.22 14.90
N GLU A 355 -11.65 11.13 15.20
CA GLU A 355 -11.66 11.91 16.43
C GLU A 355 -12.39 11.11 17.52
N THR A 356 -11.80 10.07 18.06
CA THR A 356 -12.18 9.53 19.38
C THR A 356 -11.03 8.68 19.93
N GLY A 357 -9.91 9.27 20.26
CA GLY A 357 -8.77 8.58 20.84
C GLY A 357 -8.48 9.10 22.24
N ARG A 358 -8.39 8.26 23.17
CA ARG A 358 -8.14 8.43 24.59
C ARG A 358 -6.72 8.88 24.86
N SER A 359 -6.54 9.82 25.81
CA SER A 359 -5.25 10.36 26.22
C SER A 359 -4.22 9.29 26.69
N ASN A 360 -4.67 8.11 27.12
CA ASN A 360 -3.80 6.99 27.51
C ASN A 360 -3.09 6.31 26.33
N ASP A 361 -3.66 6.35 25.12
CA ASP A 361 -3.03 5.76 23.93
C ASP A 361 -1.88 6.65 23.43
N ALA A 362 -1.97 7.97 23.60
CA ALA A 362 -0.92 8.90 23.21
C ALA A 362 0.35 8.73 24.06
N MET A 363 0.22 8.64 25.38
CA MET A 363 1.34 8.44 26.32
C MET A 363 2.02 7.07 26.12
N CYS A 364 1.24 6.04 25.86
CA CYS A 364 1.76 4.71 25.51
C CYS A 364 2.59 4.76 24.23
N HIS A 365 2.06 5.34 23.18
CA HIS A 365 2.75 5.46 21.89
C HIS A 365 4.03 6.30 21.99
N VAL A 366 3.99 7.41 22.72
CA VAL A 366 5.18 8.25 22.98
C VAL A 366 6.25 7.46 23.74
N CYS A 367 5.84 6.65 24.74
CA CYS A 367 6.78 5.79 25.48
C CYS A 367 7.43 4.74 24.56
N GLU A 368 6.66 4.05 23.72
CA GLU A 368 7.18 3.07 22.77
C GLU A 368 8.19 3.67 21.80
N MET A 369 7.93 4.90 21.32
CA MET A 369 8.89 5.64 20.50
C MET A 369 10.17 5.98 21.26
N ALA A 370 10.07 6.46 22.49
CA ALA A 370 11.23 6.77 23.33
C ALA A 370 12.09 5.52 23.58
N VAL A 371 11.47 4.38 23.80
CA VAL A 371 12.14 3.07 23.95
C VAL A 371 12.88 2.68 22.68
N MET A 372 12.24 2.81 21.49
CA MET A 372 12.87 2.50 20.20
C MET A 372 14.07 3.41 19.93
N TRP A 373 13.94 4.72 20.16
CA TRP A 373 15.04 5.66 19.98
C TRP A 373 16.19 5.39 20.93
N ALA A 374 15.89 5.17 22.21
CA ALA A 374 16.90 4.85 23.21
C ALA A 374 17.68 3.58 22.84
N LYS A 375 16.98 2.52 22.43
CA LYS A 375 17.59 1.26 21.97
C LYS A 375 18.52 1.49 20.77
N ASN A 376 18.06 2.28 19.79
CA ASN A 376 18.87 2.57 18.60
C ASN A 376 20.13 3.39 18.94
N GLN A 377 20.04 4.35 19.86
CA GLN A 377 21.19 5.15 20.29
C GLN A 377 22.17 4.33 21.15
N LEU A 378 21.67 3.42 21.99
CA LEU A 378 22.51 2.48 22.73
C LEU A 378 23.28 1.54 21.79
N ALA A 379 22.67 1.11 20.70
CA ALA A 379 23.35 0.29 19.68
C ALA A 379 24.47 1.09 18.93
N GLN A 380 24.52 2.41 19.07
CA GLN A 380 25.56 3.29 18.51
C GLN A 380 26.56 3.78 19.59
N ASP A 381 26.65 3.09 20.71
CA ASP A 381 27.56 3.40 21.84
C ASP A 381 27.41 4.83 22.41
N GLN A 382 26.21 5.43 22.31
CA GLN A 382 25.93 6.74 22.87
C GLN A 382 25.78 6.72 24.38
N THR A 383 26.21 7.79 25.06
CA THR A 383 26.05 7.95 26.50
C THR A 383 24.59 8.23 26.88
N ARG A 384 24.20 7.85 28.14
CA ARG A 384 22.84 8.08 28.67
C ARG A 384 22.38 9.53 28.54
N ASP A 385 23.22 10.49 28.90
CA ASP A 385 22.87 11.91 28.85
C ASP A 385 22.66 12.42 27.42
N LEU A 386 23.48 11.93 26.47
CA LEU A 386 23.32 12.23 25.07
C LEU A 386 22.01 11.63 24.51
N ILE A 387 21.67 10.41 24.93
CA ILE A 387 20.42 9.75 24.53
C ILE A 387 19.21 10.52 25.03
N LEU A 388 19.17 10.92 26.30
CA LEU A 388 18.08 11.71 26.86
C LEU A 388 17.96 13.10 26.23
N LYS A 389 19.09 13.77 25.99
CA LYS A 389 19.11 15.04 25.30
C LYS A 389 18.59 14.92 23.85
N TYR A 390 18.98 13.87 23.15
CA TYR A 390 18.50 13.57 21.81
C TYR A 390 16.99 13.31 21.80
N ILE A 391 16.47 12.47 22.70
CA ILE A 391 15.04 12.20 22.82
C ILE A 391 14.26 13.49 23.10
N ASN A 392 14.71 14.31 24.03
CA ASN A 392 14.09 15.61 24.33
C ASN A 392 14.06 16.55 23.13
N THR A 393 15.09 16.55 22.28
CA THR A 393 15.10 17.33 21.04
C THR A 393 14.07 16.79 20.06
N LEU A 394 14.05 15.48 19.85
CA LEU A 394 13.12 14.84 18.93
C LEU A 394 11.66 14.98 19.36
N CYS A 395 11.38 15.08 20.66
CA CYS A 395 10.03 15.32 21.18
C CYS A 395 9.34 16.54 20.54
N GLY A 396 10.13 17.54 20.13
CA GLY A 396 9.59 18.74 19.45
C GLY A 396 9.11 18.49 18.02
N TYR A 397 9.41 17.33 17.43
CA TYR A 397 9.17 17.02 16.02
C TYR A 397 8.38 15.72 15.79
N ILE A 398 7.87 15.12 16.86
CA ILE A 398 7.02 13.93 16.73
C ILE A 398 5.74 14.31 15.98
N PRO A 399 5.49 13.71 14.82
CA PRO A 399 4.25 13.95 14.10
C PRO A 399 3.06 13.37 14.84
N SER A 400 1.89 13.98 14.66
CA SER A 400 0.63 13.34 15.05
C SER A 400 0.50 11.99 14.32
N PRO A 401 0.10 10.91 14.97
CA PRO A 401 -0.27 9.68 14.27
C PRO A 401 -1.32 10.01 13.21
N MET A 402 -0.97 9.82 11.94
CA MET A 402 -1.78 10.19 10.77
C MET A 402 -2.19 11.68 10.69
N GLY A 403 -1.51 12.57 11.43
CA GLY A 403 -1.72 14.01 11.36
C GLY A 403 -0.82 14.68 10.33
N GLU A 404 -1.37 15.70 9.66
CA GLU A 404 -0.62 16.55 8.74
C GLU A 404 0.32 17.48 9.54
N SER A 405 1.61 17.52 9.17
CA SER A 405 2.57 18.47 9.73
C SER A 405 2.71 19.67 8.81
N SER A 406 2.28 20.85 9.25
CA SER A 406 2.45 22.09 8.47
C SER A 406 3.89 22.57 8.52
N VAL A 407 4.35 23.16 7.43
CA VAL A 407 5.69 23.77 7.31
C VAL A 407 5.57 25.18 6.75
N ASP A 408 6.58 26.02 7.04
CA ASP A 408 6.64 27.36 6.45
C ASP A 408 6.97 27.28 4.96
N CYS A 409 6.03 27.67 4.09
CA CYS A 409 6.20 27.69 2.64
C CYS A 409 7.42 28.52 2.18
N LYS A 410 7.83 29.54 2.94
CA LYS A 410 8.97 30.40 2.61
C LYS A 410 10.32 29.68 2.76
N ARG A 411 10.34 28.58 3.50
CA ARG A 411 11.55 27.80 3.78
C ARG A 411 11.82 26.68 2.79
N LEU A 412 10.94 26.43 1.80
CA LEU A 412 11.08 25.32 0.86
C LEU A 412 12.50 25.23 0.26
N ALA A 413 13.01 26.35 -0.25
CA ALA A 413 14.34 26.39 -0.88
C ALA A 413 15.51 26.03 0.05
N SER A 414 15.29 26.04 1.37
CA SER A 414 16.30 25.69 2.37
C SER A 414 16.12 24.27 2.95
N MET A 415 15.06 23.58 2.57
CA MET A 415 14.82 22.21 3.02
C MET A 415 15.74 21.24 2.28
N PRO A 416 16.16 20.14 2.94
CA PRO A 416 17.03 19.15 2.30
C PRO A 416 16.25 18.22 1.38
N ASP A 417 16.93 17.68 0.36
CA ASP A 417 16.41 16.51 -0.36
C ASP A 417 16.32 15.31 0.59
N VAL A 418 15.28 14.49 0.39
CA VAL A 418 15.11 13.19 1.06
C VAL A 418 15.23 12.10 0.01
N ALA A 419 16.14 11.15 0.20
CA ALA A 419 16.39 10.10 -0.77
C ALA A 419 16.21 8.71 -0.16
N PHE A 420 15.69 7.81 -0.97
CA PHE A 420 15.51 6.40 -0.66
C PHE A 420 16.54 5.57 -1.44
N SER A 421 17.27 4.70 -0.76
CA SER A 421 18.20 3.78 -1.42
C SER A 421 17.46 2.51 -1.85
N ILE A 422 17.29 2.30 -3.16
CA ILE A 422 16.55 1.16 -3.72
C ILE A 422 17.43 0.52 -4.79
N GLY A 423 17.68 -0.79 -4.70
CA GLY A 423 18.52 -1.49 -5.69
C GLY A 423 19.95 -0.96 -5.80
N GLY A 424 20.46 -0.30 -4.77
CA GLY A 424 21.79 0.34 -4.78
C GLY A 424 21.81 1.75 -5.40
N LYS A 425 20.68 2.23 -5.96
CA LYS A 425 20.52 3.61 -6.45
C LYS A 425 19.81 4.51 -5.44
N LYS A 426 20.06 5.82 -5.55
CA LYS A 426 19.38 6.85 -4.73
C LYS A 426 18.24 7.46 -5.52
N PHE A 427 17.05 7.40 -4.95
CA PHE A 427 15.83 8.01 -5.47
C PHE A 427 15.50 9.21 -4.59
N ALA A 428 15.94 10.40 -5.02
CA ALA A 428 15.80 11.63 -4.28
C ALA A 428 14.51 12.37 -4.61
N LEU A 429 13.85 12.87 -3.57
CA LEU A 429 12.73 13.79 -3.66
C LEU A 429 13.17 15.18 -3.21
N THR A 430 12.90 16.20 -4.02
CA THR A 430 13.14 17.59 -3.65
C THR A 430 12.03 18.12 -2.74
N PRO A 431 12.24 19.24 -2.03
CA PRO A 431 11.19 19.87 -1.23
C PRO A 431 9.88 20.12 -1.98
N GLU A 432 9.97 20.54 -3.25
CA GLU A 432 8.80 20.77 -4.10
C GLU A 432 8.03 19.50 -4.40
N GLN A 433 8.68 18.35 -4.30
CA GLN A 433 8.04 17.06 -4.54
C GLN A 433 7.38 16.50 -3.28
N TYR A 434 8.01 16.64 -2.10
CA TYR A 434 7.47 16.07 -0.86
C TYR A 434 6.69 17.06 0.01
N ILE A 435 6.66 18.35 -0.30
CA ILE A 435 5.77 19.33 0.34
C ILE A 435 4.55 19.57 -0.54
N LEU A 436 3.39 19.36 0.04
CA LEU A 436 2.11 19.63 -0.61
C LEU A 436 1.70 21.08 -0.36
N LYS A 437 1.35 21.80 -1.43
CA LYS A 437 0.78 23.15 -1.36
C LYS A 437 -0.73 23.06 -1.51
N ILE A 438 -1.48 23.51 -0.51
CA ILE A 438 -2.94 23.50 -0.49
C ILE A 438 -3.44 24.93 -0.39
N GLY A 439 -4.38 25.30 -1.28
CA GLY A 439 -4.90 26.66 -1.39
C GLY A 439 -4.17 27.49 -2.43
N GLU A 440 -4.60 28.75 -2.60
CA GLU A 440 -4.07 29.67 -3.59
C GLU A 440 -3.69 31.01 -2.95
N GLY A 441 -2.71 31.70 -3.53
CA GLY A 441 -2.24 33.00 -3.09
C GLY A 441 -1.73 32.99 -1.65
N ASP A 442 -2.10 34.03 -0.89
CA ASP A 442 -1.66 34.19 0.51
C ASP A 442 -2.29 33.17 1.48
N ALA A 443 -3.33 32.46 1.05
CA ALA A 443 -3.96 31.38 1.81
C ALA A 443 -3.29 30.01 1.62
N THR A 444 -2.21 29.93 0.84
CA THR A 444 -1.48 28.69 0.59
C THR A 444 -0.87 28.15 1.89
N LYS A 445 -1.22 26.93 2.22
CA LYS A 445 -0.62 26.14 3.31
C LYS A 445 0.33 25.10 2.72
N CYS A 446 1.50 24.96 3.33
CA CYS A 446 2.45 23.92 3.00
C CYS A 446 2.40 22.81 4.04
N ILE A 447 2.25 21.58 3.59
CA ILE A 447 2.08 20.41 4.43
C ILE A 447 3.16 19.39 4.05
N SER A 448 3.81 18.81 5.06
CA SER A 448 4.76 17.72 4.86
C SER A 448 4.05 16.50 4.26
N GLY A 449 4.62 15.95 3.21
CA GLY A 449 4.17 14.68 2.63
C GLY A 449 4.59 13.44 3.41
N PHE A 450 5.26 13.60 4.55
CA PHE A 450 5.71 12.49 5.39
C PHE A 450 4.76 12.26 6.56
N VAL A 451 4.29 11.02 6.70
CA VAL A 451 3.39 10.57 7.76
C VAL A 451 4.04 9.45 8.55
N ALA A 452 3.99 9.55 9.86
CA ALA A 452 4.49 8.52 10.74
C ALA A 452 3.47 7.42 10.97
N MET A 453 3.91 6.18 10.81
CA MET A 453 3.13 5.00 11.15
C MET A 453 4.06 3.82 11.48
N ASP A 454 3.97 3.34 12.71
CA ASP A 454 4.71 2.15 13.12
C ASP A 454 3.83 0.92 12.93
N ILE A 455 4.12 0.17 11.89
CA ILE A 455 3.43 -1.10 11.59
C ILE A 455 4.19 -2.22 12.30
N PRO A 456 3.55 -2.94 13.26
CA PRO A 456 4.22 -3.96 14.04
C PRO A 456 4.54 -5.22 13.22
N PRO A 457 5.52 -6.04 13.64
CA PRO A 457 5.72 -7.37 13.09
C PRO A 457 4.45 -8.24 13.20
N PRO A 458 4.18 -9.17 12.27
CA PRO A 458 5.05 -9.59 11.16
C PRO A 458 4.91 -8.75 9.87
N SER A 459 4.08 -7.70 9.86
CA SER A 459 3.81 -6.89 8.67
C SER A 459 4.77 -5.71 8.52
N GLY A 460 5.35 -5.22 9.61
CA GLY A 460 6.27 -4.10 9.63
C GLY A 460 7.60 -4.41 10.34
N PRO A 461 8.47 -3.40 10.48
CA PRO A 461 8.29 -2.02 9.97
C PRO A 461 8.33 -1.96 8.43
N ILE A 462 7.50 -1.12 7.83
CA ILE A 462 7.38 -1.00 6.37
C ILE A 462 7.22 0.48 5.96
N TRP A 463 7.85 0.86 4.86
CA TRP A 463 7.61 2.11 4.17
C TRP A 463 6.51 1.97 3.13
N ILE A 464 5.67 3.00 3.00
CA ILE A 464 4.70 3.13 1.92
C ILE A 464 5.12 4.31 1.06
N LEU A 465 5.58 4.03 -0.15
CA LEU A 465 5.97 5.02 -1.15
C LEU A 465 4.76 5.31 -2.03
N GLY A 466 3.99 6.32 -1.63
CA GLY A 466 2.73 6.70 -2.27
C GLY A 466 2.89 7.59 -3.49
N ASP A 467 1.81 8.32 -3.84
CA ASP A 467 1.74 9.18 -5.04
C ASP A 467 2.85 10.23 -5.10
N ILE A 468 3.32 10.72 -3.97
CA ILE A 468 4.47 11.65 -3.91
C ILE A 468 5.71 11.00 -4.54
N PHE A 469 6.02 9.76 -4.22
CA PHE A 469 7.15 9.03 -4.80
C PHE A 469 6.86 8.64 -6.24
N MET A 470 5.70 8.03 -6.50
CA MET A 470 5.32 7.55 -7.83
C MET A 470 5.12 8.69 -8.83
N GLY A 471 4.83 9.91 -8.36
CA GLY A 471 4.77 11.11 -9.21
C GLY A 471 6.16 11.64 -9.60
N ALA A 472 7.20 11.33 -8.83
CA ALA A 472 8.59 11.64 -9.19
C ALA A 472 9.22 10.54 -10.04
N TYR A 473 8.74 9.30 -9.89
CA TYR A 473 9.31 8.11 -10.51
C TYR A 473 8.23 7.28 -11.20
N HIS A 474 8.37 7.14 -12.52
CA HIS A 474 7.58 6.19 -13.30
C HIS A 474 7.81 4.79 -12.75
N THR A 475 6.73 4.09 -12.38
CA THR A 475 6.79 2.82 -11.66
C THR A 475 6.24 1.69 -12.51
N VAL A 476 6.97 0.58 -12.57
CA VAL A 476 6.65 -0.62 -13.33
C VAL A 476 6.48 -1.81 -12.39
N PHE A 477 5.37 -2.51 -12.53
CA PHE A 477 5.05 -3.72 -11.78
C PHE A 477 5.12 -4.93 -12.72
N ASP A 478 6.24 -5.63 -12.69
CA ASP A 478 6.49 -6.83 -13.51
C ASP A 478 6.02 -8.08 -12.75
N TYR A 479 4.77 -8.44 -12.96
CA TYR A 479 4.16 -9.63 -12.38
C TYR A 479 4.81 -10.93 -12.90
N GLY A 480 5.27 -10.95 -14.15
CA GLY A 480 5.90 -12.12 -14.75
C GLY A 480 7.26 -12.45 -14.14
N LYS A 481 8.04 -11.42 -13.80
CA LYS A 481 9.38 -11.56 -13.20
C LYS A 481 9.40 -11.29 -11.69
N MET A 482 8.28 -10.97 -11.09
CA MET A 482 8.15 -10.60 -9.67
C MET A 482 9.13 -9.49 -9.29
N LYS A 483 9.05 -8.35 -9.98
CA LYS A 483 9.92 -7.18 -9.77
C LYS A 483 9.11 -5.89 -9.80
N VAL A 484 9.61 -4.89 -9.09
CA VAL A 484 9.15 -3.51 -9.21
C VAL A 484 10.30 -2.68 -9.79
N GLY A 485 10.00 -1.85 -10.76
CA GLY A 485 10.99 -1.01 -11.45
C GLY A 485 10.67 0.47 -11.29
N PHE A 486 11.70 1.29 -11.11
CA PHE A 486 11.59 2.73 -10.94
C PHE A 486 12.51 3.46 -11.90
N ALA A 487 12.00 4.48 -12.59
CA ALA A 487 12.76 5.39 -13.42
C ALA A 487 12.31 6.82 -13.19
N LYS A 488 13.18 7.81 -13.38
CA LYS A 488 12.78 9.22 -13.27
C LYS A 488 11.66 9.52 -14.25
N ALA A 489 10.56 10.09 -13.76
CA ALA A 489 9.43 10.51 -14.59
C ALA A 489 9.85 11.62 -15.57
N ALA A 490 9.23 11.64 -16.77
CA ALA A 490 9.53 12.60 -17.83
C ALA A 490 8.82 13.92 -17.59
#